data_c1ffe932f5d7aa44345a97d14e7197bd
#
_entry.id   c1ffe932f5d7aa44345a97d14e7197bd
#
_cell.length_a   1.000
_cell.length_b   1.000
_cell.length_c   1.000
_cell.angle_alpha   90.00
_cell.angle_beta   90.00
_cell.angle_gamma   90.00
#
_symmetry.space_group_name_H-M   'P 1'
#
loop_
_entity.id
_entity.type
_entity.pdbx_description
1 polymer ?
#
loop_
_entity_poly.entity_id
_entity_poly.type
_entity_poly.pdbx_seq_one_letter_code
_entity_poly.pdbx_strand_id
1 'polypeptide(L)'
;MAQPDTTAGNPRVSLTGYATASAWAHFGFDYADWFDSRRGRALFLPLHYGCRALRPIAPAAGAFSETLYWRHRWFSAWAHAQAPDLALEIGAGLSTRGIAYAQAHPRMRWIDYDLPDMVAARRARLAGHALPDNYQLDVGDLLADGFGEKLASTPDTRAIAMTEGVTDYLDHAEKRRAWTAIASLLSRLGGGRYLLEVHPRDHIDQFGMAARLMFDVLRRISGRDLRNQLCVNADEAIAMLEDCGFSRARVLPDAELDAAAEAPAPAQRAFVLIEAQV
;
A
#
# COMPACT_ATOMS: atom_id res chain seq x y z
N MET A 1 -23.78 6.75 22.11
CA MET A 1 -22.31 6.61 22.01
C MET A 1 -21.92 7.31 20.73
N ALA A 2 -21.11 8.37 20.80
CA ALA A 2 -20.64 9.05 19.59
C ALA A 2 -19.75 8.08 18.81
N GLN A 3 -19.98 7.95 17.50
CA GLN A 3 -19.04 7.26 16.60
C GLN A 3 -17.67 7.92 16.73
N PRO A 4 -16.57 7.18 16.80
CA PRO A 4 -15.24 7.78 16.80
C PRO A 4 -15.10 8.58 15.50
N ASP A 5 -14.59 9.78 15.61
CA ASP A 5 -14.27 10.66 14.48
C ASP A 5 -13.22 9.95 13.62
N THR A 6 -13.64 9.37 12.50
CA THR A 6 -12.79 8.61 11.58
C THR A 6 -11.87 9.52 10.76
N THR A 7 -12.06 10.84 10.83
CA THR A 7 -11.27 11.83 10.06
C THR A 7 -9.92 12.20 10.67
N ALA A 8 -9.68 11.84 11.94
CA ALA A 8 -8.37 12.01 12.56
C ALA A 8 -7.53 10.75 12.32
N GLY A 9 -6.48 10.87 11.53
CA GLY A 9 -5.54 9.77 11.28
C GLY A 9 -5.03 9.15 12.58
N ASN A 10 -4.90 7.81 12.62
CA ASN A 10 -4.31 7.16 13.78
C ASN A 10 -2.81 7.51 13.85
N PRO A 11 -2.34 8.30 14.84
CA PRO A 11 -0.94 8.73 14.92
C PRO A 11 0.05 7.57 15.07
N ARG A 12 -0.43 6.37 15.42
CA ARG A 12 0.38 5.14 15.51
C ARG A 12 0.59 4.51 14.15
N VAL A 13 -0.37 4.62 13.23
CA VAL A 13 -0.22 4.19 11.84
C VAL A 13 0.82 5.07 11.13
N SER A 14 0.84 6.37 11.42
CA SER A 14 1.87 7.29 10.90
C SER A 14 3.31 6.89 11.29
N LEU A 15 3.52 6.19 12.42
CA LEU A 15 4.84 5.66 12.79
C LEU A 15 5.39 4.63 11.81
N THR A 16 4.53 3.74 11.31
CA THR A 16 4.91 2.75 10.31
C THR A 16 5.24 3.43 8.97
N GLY A 17 4.52 4.48 8.60
CA GLY A 17 4.81 5.30 7.42
C GLY A 17 6.22 5.92 7.45
N TYR A 18 6.66 6.46 8.59
CA TYR A 18 8.03 6.99 8.72
C TYR A 18 9.10 5.90 8.61
N ALA A 19 8.87 4.73 9.21
CA ALA A 19 9.78 3.60 9.10
C ALA A 19 9.90 3.12 7.65
N THR A 20 8.78 3.01 6.94
CA THR A 20 8.72 2.59 5.54
C THR A 20 9.42 3.60 4.62
N ALA A 21 9.22 4.92 4.84
CA ALA A 21 9.91 5.95 4.07
C ALA A 21 11.43 5.84 4.20
N SER A 22 11.94 5.60 5.43
CA SER A 22 13.37 5.38 5.63
C SER A 22 13.86 4.05 5.04
N ALA A 23 12.99 3.02 4.94
CA ALA A 23 13.31 1.81 4.20
C ALA A 23 13.49 2.09 2.71
N TRP A 24 12.58 2.85 2.09
CA TRP A 24 12.68 3.21 0.68
C TRP A 24 13.91 4.05 0.37
N ALA A 25 14.26 5.01 1.23
CA ALA A 25 15.51 5.77 1.11
C ALA A 25 16.74 4.85 1.24
N HIS A 26 16.72 3.90 2.19
CA HIS A 26 17.79 2.91 2.37
C HIS A 26 17.97 2.02 1.14
N PHE A 27 16.87 1.66 0.48
CA PHE A 27 16.88 0.84 -0.73
C PHE A 27 17.13 1.64 -2.02
N GLY A 28 17.25 2.96 -1.93
CA GLY A 28 17.59 3.82 -3.06
C GLY A 28 16.46 4.05 -4.06
N PHE A 29 15.20 4.04 -3.60
CA PHE A 29 14.08 4.45 -4.46
C PHE A 29 14.13 5.95 -4.75
N ASP A 30 13.70 6.33 -5.96
CA ASP A 30 13.73 7.70 -6.42
C ASP A 30 12.97 8.65 -5.49
N TYR A 31 13.58 9.80 -5.18
CA TYR A 31 13.05 10.85 -4.30
C TYR A 31 12.78 10.41 -2.85
N ALA A 32 13.10 9.18 -2.45
CA ALA A 32 12.79 8.66 -1.12
C ALA A 32 13.54 9.39 0.01
N ASP A 33 14.68 9.98 -0.30
CA ASP A 33 15.46 10.86 0.60
C ASP A 33 14.67 12.09 1.06
N TRP A 34 13.68 12.59 0.27
CA TRP A 34 12.83 13.72 0.66
C TRP A 34 11.98 13.42 1.89
N PHE A 35 11.63 12.15 2.10
CA PHE A 35 10.82 11.70 3.23
C PHE A 35 11.62 10.99 4.32
N ASP A 36 12.91 10.74 4.09
CA ASP A 36 13.75 10.13 5.11
C ASP A 36 13.87 11.01 6.35
N SER A 37 13.93 10.39 7.52
CA SER A 37 13.95 11.10 8.78
C SER A 37 14.76 10.36 9.84
N ARG A 38 15.30 11.12 10.82
CA ARG A 38 15.97 10.52 11.99
C ARG A 38 15.06 9.54 12.73
N ARG A 39 13.76 9.88 12.84
CA ARG A 39 12.76 9.03 13.50
C ARG A 39 12.52 7.74 12.69
N GLY A 40 12.34 7.85 11.38
CA GLY A 40 12.16 6.71 10.50
C GLY A 40 13.37 5.77 10.53
N ARG A 41 14.59 6.32 10.42
CA ARG A 41 15.84 5.53 10.53
C ARG A 41 15.98 4.84 11.89
N ALA A 42 15.65 5.52 12.98
CA ALA A 42 15.70 4.94 14.31
C ALA A 42 14.72 3.75 14.50
N LEU A 43 13.63 3.73 13.75
CA LEU A 43 12.67 2.63 13.73
C LEU A 43 13.09 1.51 12.76
N PHE A 44 13.51 1.87 11.56
CA PHE A 44 13.78 0.90 10.49
C PHE A 44 15.13 0.21 10.62
N LEU A 45 16.24 0.95 10.84
CA LEU A 45 17.58 0.36 10.77
C LEU A 45 17.86 -0.72 11.82
N PRO A 46 17.46 -0.57 13.11
CA PRO A 46 17.63 -1.65 14.08
C PRO A 46 16.85 -2.89 13.70
N LEU A 47 15.63 -2.74 13.17
CA LEU A 47 14.81 -3.84 12.69
C LEU A 47 15.47 -4.52 11.48
N HIS A 48 15.91 -3.75 10.50
CA HIS A 48 16.57 -4.25 9.29
C HIS A 48 17.82 -5.06 9.61
N TYR A 49 18.76 -4.48 10.37
CA TYR A 49 20.01 -5.17 10.70
C TYR A 49 19.80 -6.32 11.70
N GLY A 50 18.85 -6.20 12.62
CA GLY A 50 18.48 -7.28 13.54
C GLY A 50 17.90 -8.48 12.79
N CYS A 51 16.96 -8.26 11.88
CA CYS A 51 16.43 -9.31 11.01
C CYS A 51 17.54 -9.94 10.15
N ARG A 52 18.38 -9.13 9.54
CA ARG A 52 19.50 -9.62 8.72
C ARG A 52 20.50 -10.49 9.50
N ALA A 53 20.78 -10.11 10.74
CA ALA A 53 21.64 -10.92 11.62
C ALA A 53 21.00 -12.28 11.99
N LEU A 54 19.68 -12.36 12.03
CA LEU A 54 18.95 -13.61 12.30
C LEU A 54 18.81 -14.52 11.07
N ARG A 55 19.12 -14.04 9.86
CA ARG A 55 18.93 -14.78 8.60
C ARG A 55 19.54 -16.19 8.59
N PRO A 56 20.73 -16.48 9.18
CA PRO A 56 21.30 -17.82 9.17
C PRO A 56 20.49 -18.85 9.99
N ILE A 57 19.76 -18.41 11.01
CA ILE A 57 19.00 -19.28 11.93
C ILE A 57 17.48 -19.16 11.76
N ALA A 58 17.00 -18.06 11.19
CA ALA A 58 15.60 -17.78 10.93
C ALA A 58 15.45 -17.05 9.57
N PRO A 59 15.56 -17.76 8.44
CA PRO A 59 15.57 -17.14 7.10
C PRO A 59 14.38 -16.26 6.82
N ALA A 60 13.17 -16.67 7.23
CA ALA A 60 11.94 -15.89 7.05
C ALA A 60 11.96 -14.56 7.81
N ALA A 61 12.46 -14.53 9.05
CA ALA A 61 12.66 -13.30 9.81
C ALA A 61 13.72 -12.41 9.14
N GLY A 62 14.79 -13.01 8.62
CA GLY A 62 15.85 -12.31 7.92
C GLY A 62 15.42 -11.62 6.63
N ALA A 63 14.37 -12.12 5.98
CA ALA A 63 13.84 -11.57 4.75
C ALA A 63 12.81 -10.43 4.97
N PHE A 64 12.46 -10.09 6.20
CA PHE A 64 11.35 -9.15 6.48
C PHE A 64 11.54 -7.78 5.80
N SER A 65 12.72 -7.19 5.87
CA SER A 65 12.98 -5.89 5.24
C SER A 65 13.04 -5.99 3.71
N GLU A 66 13.46 -7.13 3.16
CA GLU A 66 13.43 -7.41 1.72
C GLU A 66 11.98 -7.49 1.23
N THR A 67 11.06 -7.94 2.08
CA THR A 67 9.61 -7.94 1.78
C THR A 67 9.09 -6.52 1.50
N LEU A 68 9.52 -5.51 2.27
CA LEU A 68 9.14 -4.12 2.03
C LEU A 68 9.67 -3.62 0.68
N TYR A 69 10.93 -3.94 0.35
CA TYR A 69 11.54 -3.59 -0.92
C TYR A 69 10.77 -4.18 -2.10
N TRP A 70 10.53 -5.51 -2.07
CA TRP A 70 9.88 -6.22 -3.17
C TRP A 70 8.43 -5.81 -3.35
N ARG A 71 7.68 -5.63 -2.25
CA ARG A 71 6.32 -5.14 -2.28
C ARG A 71 6.23 -3.81 -3.03
N HIS A 72 7.03 -2.82 -2.62
CA HIS A 72 7.04 -1.50 -3.25
C HIS A 72 7.45 -1.57 -4.72
N ARG A 73 8.45 -2.38 -5.05
CA ARG A 73 8.92 -2.59 -6.42
C ARG A 73 7.84 -3.23 -7.31
N TRP A 74 7.13 -4.24 -6.81
CA TRP A 74 6.08 -4.90 -7.57
C TRP A 74 4.87 -3.99 -7.82
N PHE A 75 4.44 -3.21 -6.84
CA PHE A 75 3.40 -2.21 -7.05
C PHE A 75 3.81 -1.21 -8.13
N SER A 76 5.05 -0.74 -8.11
CA SER A 76 5.59 0.18 -9.11
C SER A 76 5.65 -0.46 -10.50
N ALA A 77 6.14 -1.70 -10.58
CA ALA A 77 6.25 -2.44 -11.84
C ALA A 77 4.86 -2.74 -12.44
N TRP A 78 3.90 -3.16 -11.59
CA TRP A 78 2.54 -3.37 -12.03
C TRP A 78 1.90 -2.10 -12.59
N ALA A 79 2.00 -0.97 -11.88
CA ALA A 79 1.48 0.30 -12.34
C ALA A 79 2.10 0.71 -13.70
N HIS A 80 3.40 0.45 -13.87
CA HIS A 80 4.12 0.70 -15.11
C HIS A 80 3.57 -0.14 -16.27
N ALA A 81 3.35 -1.41 -16.03
CA ALA A 81 2.81 -2.33 -17.04
C ALA A 81 1.38 -1.99 -17.47
N GLN A 82 0.57 -1.34 -16.60
CA GLN A 82 -0.78 -0.91 -16.95
C GLN A 82 -0.80 0.30 -17.89
N ALA A 83 0.27 1.11 -17.92
CA ALA A 83 0.35 2.37 -18.70
C ALA A 83 -0.95 3.21 -18.56
N PRO A 84 -1.36 3.59 -17.34
CA PRO A 84 -2.63 4.24 -17.09
C PRO A 84 -2.63 5.71 -17.58
N ASP A 85 -3.82 6.26 -17.82
CA ASP A 85 -4.01 7.69 -17.99
C ASP A 85 -4.22 8.38 -16.63
N LEU A 86 -4.77 7.64 -15.67
CA LEU A 86 -5.00 8.07 -14.28
C LEU A 86 -4.61 6.97 -13.30
N ALA A 87 -3.72 7.29 -12.37
CA ALA A 87 -3.34 6.41 -11.26
C ALA A 87 -3.71 7.02 -9.91
N LEU A 88 -4.27 6.21 -9.02
CA LEU A 88 -4.68 6.59 -7.68
C LEU A 88 -3.93 5.71 -6.67
N GLU A 89 -3.05 6.30 -5.86
CA GLU A 89 -2.42 5.63 -4.71
C GLU A 89 -3.16 6.05 -3.44
N ILE A 90 -3.90 5.12 -2.82
CA ILE A 90 -4.78 5.39 -1.69
C ILE A 90 -4.10 4.90 -0.41
N GLY A 91 -3.97 5.77 0.58
CA GLY A 91 -3.12 5.54 1.74
C GLY A 91 -1.64 5.59 1.37
N ALA A 92 -1.28 6.55 0.52
CA ALA A 92 0.07 6.68 -0.04
C ALA A 92 1.17 6.85 1.01
N GLY A 93 0.84 7.19 2.26
CA GLY A 93 1.80 7.40 3.33
C GLY A 93 2.88 8.41 2.95
N LEU A 94 4.12 8.00 3.00
CA LEU A 94 5.28 8.78 2.55
C LEU A 94 5.93 8.15 1.30
N SER A 95 5.17 7.44 0.48
CA SER A 95 5.61 6.89 -0.81
C SER A 95 6.00 8.02 -1.78
N THR A 96 7.07 7.84 -2.53
CA THR A 96 7.48 8.76 -3.60
C THR A 96 7.17 8.22 -4.99
N ARG A 97 6.52 7.06 -5.07
CA ARG A 97 6.15 6.40 -6.33
C ARG A 97 5.42 7.34 -7.27
N GLY A 98 4.39 8.04 -6.76
CA GLY A 98 3.57 8.96 -7.54
C GLY A 98 4.39 10.09 -8.16
N ILE A 99 5.33 10.65 -7.42
CA ILE A 99 6.22 11.72 -7.89
C ILE A 99 7.15 11.19 -8.99
N ALA A 100 7.81 10.04 -8.73
CA ALA A 100 8.72 9.42 -9.70
C ALA A 100 7.98 9.06 -11.00
N TYR A 101 6.78 8.51 -10.86
CA TYR A 101 5.96 8.11 -11.99
C TYR A 101 5.46 9.29 -12.80
N ALA A 102 4.93 10.33 -12.16
CA ALA A 102 4.47 11.54 -12.82
C ALA A 102 5.61 12.24 -13.56
N GLN A 103 6.81 12.27 -12.98
CA GLN A 103 8.01 12.82 -13.62
C GLN A 103 8.39 12.05 -14.88
N ALA A 104 8.31 10.72 -14.85
CA ALA A 104 8.65 9.88 -16.01
C ALA A 104 7.57 9.88 -17.11
N HIS A 105 6.32 10.16 -16.75
CA HIS A 105 5.15 10.07 -17.65
C HIS A 105 4.30 11.34 -17.66
N PRO A 106 4.73 12.43 -18.35
CA PRO A 106 4.06 13.74 -18.26
C PRO A 106 2.60 13.78 -18.74
N ARG A 107 2.15 12.77 -19.49
CA ARG A 107 0.76 12.68 -19.99
C ARG A 107 -0.18 11.93 -19.04
N MET A 108 0.34 11.21 -18.08
CA MET A 108 -0.41 10.47 -17.10
C MET A 108 -0.67 11.35 -15.87
N ARG A 109 -1.84 11.27 -15.29
CA ARG A 109 -2.17 11.94 -14.04
C ARG A 109 -2.01 10.96 -12.86
N TRP A 110 -1.31 11.39 -11.81
CA TRP A 110 -1.16 10.63 -10.58
C TRP A 110 -1.72 11.39 -9.38
N ILE A 111 -2.54 10.72 -8.58
CA ILE A 111 -3.12 11.31 -7.38
C ILE A 111 -2.80 10.39 -6.19
N ASP A 112 -2.10 10.95 -5.21
CA ASP A 112 -1.92 10.34 -3.90
C ASP A 112 -3.04 10.80 -2.97
N TYR A 113 -3.77 9.85 -2.40
CA TYR A 113 -4.75 10.08 -1.34
C TYR A 113 -4.26 9.58 -0.01
N ASP A 114 -4.47 10.37 1.05
CA ASP A 114 -4.24 9.94 2.42
C ASP A 114 -5.10 10.74 3.40
N LEU A 115 -5.08 10.34 4.67
CA LEU A 115 -5.75 11.05 5.74
C LEU A 115 -5.15 12.44 5.97
N PRO A 116 -5.91 13.40 6.55
CA PRO A 116 -5.49 14.80 6.67
C PRO A 116 -4.11 14.99 7.31
N ASP A 117 -3.81 14.28 8.38
CA ASP A 117 -2.54 14.39 9.10
C ASP A 117 -1.34 13.93 8.26
N MET A 118 -1.52 12.85 7.48
CA MET A 118 -0.48 12.34 6.59
C MET A 118 -0.27 13.29 5.41
N VAL A 119 -1.34 13.81 4.83
CA VAL A 119 -1.26 14.81 3.75
C VAL A 119 -0.54 16.08 4.24
N ALA A 120 -0.84 16.55 5.45
CA ALA A 120 -0.15 17.69 6.04
C ALA A 120 1.35 17.40 6.24
N ALA A 121 1.69 16.21 6.75
CA ALA A 121 3.08 15.78 6.92
C ALA A 121 3.82 15.69 5.57
N ARG A 122 3.18 15.15 4.53
CA ARG A 122 3.75 15.10 3.17
C ARG A 122 3.96 16.50 2.61
N ARG A 123 2.96 17.38 2.68
CA ARG A 123 3.07 18.76 2.18
C ARG A 123 4.22 19.50 2.84
N ALA A 124 4.41 19.33 4.16
CA ALA A 124 5.53 19.94 4.88
C ALA A 124 6.89 19.44 4.36
N ARG A 125 7.00 18.18 3.97
CA ARG A 125 8.23 17.61 3.42
C ARG A 125 8.46 18.00 1.97
N LEU A 126 7.40 18.11 1.19
CA LEU A 126 7.45 18.50 -0.22
C LEU A 126 7.66 20.01 -0.42
N ALA A 127 7.51 20.81 0.64
CA ALA A 127 7.74 22.25 0.57
C ALA A 127 9.18 22.56 0.10
N GLY A 128 9.29 23.30 -1.00
CA GLY A 128 10.58 23.66 -1.60
C GLY A 128 11.08 22.68 -2.68
N HIS A 129 10.40 21.59 -2.92
CA HIS A 129 10.68 20.70 -4.06
C HIS A 129 9.78 21.04 -5.27
N ALA A 130 10.36 21.02 -6.47
CA ALA A 130 9.58 21.15 -7.69
C ALA A 130 8.86 19.80 -7.94
N LEU A 131 7.55 19.85 -7.99
CA LEU A 131 6.71 18.67 -8.27
C LEU A 131 6.27 18.69 -9.73
N PRO A 132 6.06 17.51 -10.36
CA PRO A 132 5.47 17.44 -11.70
C PRO A 132 4.03 18.01 -11.70
N ASP A 133 3.66 18.74 -12.75
CA ASP A 133 2.31 19.35 -12.87
C ASP A 133 1.18 18.33 -12.91
N ASN A 134 1.48 17.11 -13.33
CA ASN A 134 0.55 15.98 -13.39
C ASN A 134 0.50 15.13 -12.12
N TYR A 135 1.20 15.54 -11.04
CA TYR A 135 1.15 14.93 -9.71
C TYR A 135 0.23 15.75 -8.79
N GLN A 136 -0.64 15.07 -8.07
CA GLN A 136 -1.57 15.67 -7.12
C GLN A 136 -1.54 14.92 -5.77
N LEU A 137 -1.63 15.67 -4.68
CA LEU A 137 -1.74 15.15 -3.31
C LEU A 137 -3.03 15.67 -2.69
N ASP A 138 -3.96 14.77 -2.43
CA ASP A 138 -5.29 15.08 -1.89
C ASP A 138 -5.58 14.37 -0.58
N VAL A 139 -6.47 15.00 0.20
CA VAL A 139 -7.05 14.38 1.38
C VAL A 139 -8.17 13.44 0.94
N GLY A 140 -8.11 12.18 1.39
CA GLY A 140 -9.16 11.20 1.15
C GLY A 140 -9.20 10.15 2.25
N ASP A 141 -10.38 9.97 2.86
CA ASP A 141 -10.65 8.86 3.76
C ASP A 141 -11.47 7.81 2.99
N LEU A 142 -10.88 6.63 2.79
CA LEU A 142 -11.50 5.52 2.07
C LEU A 142 -12.78 5.00 2.76
N LEU A 143 -12.92 5.27 4.06
CA LEU A 143 -14.08 4.89 4.85
C LEU A 143 -15.15 5.99 4.94
N ALA A 144 -14.87 7.19 4.43
CA ALA A 144 -15.85 8.26 4.35
C ALA A 144 -16.81 8.07 3.18
N ASP A 145 -18.05 8.52 3.37
CA ASP A 145 -19.03 8.55 2.29
C ASP A 145 -18.55 9.52 1.18
N GLY A 146 -18.77 9.12 -0.07
CA GLY A 146 -18.43 9.96 -1.21
C GLY A 146 -16.94 10.01 -1.57
N PHE A 147 -16.13 9.04 -1.13
CA PHE A 147 -14.72 8.96 -1.54
C PHE A 147 -14.59 9.04 -3.08
N GLY A 148 -13.77 9.97 -3.55
CA GLY A 148 -13.50 10.15 -4.97
C GLY A 148 -14.68 10.70 -5.81
N GLU A 149 -15.79 11.13 -5.23
CA GLU A 149 -16.95 11.67 -5.98
C GLU A 149 -16.60 12.90 -6.83
N LYS A 150 -15.65 13.71 -6.36
CA LYS A 150 -15.21 14.93 -7.06
C LYS A 150 -14.21 14.66 -8.19
N LEU A 151 -13.76 13.42 -8.33
CA LEU A 151 -12.80 13.07 -9.35
C LEU A 151 -13.50 12.99 -10.71
N ALA A 152 -13.14 13.93 -11.58
CA ALA A 152 -13.64 13.94 -12.95
C ALA A 152 -12.79 13.00 -13.83
N SER A 153 -13.46 12.28 -14.71
CA SER A 153 -12.84 11.49 -15.79
C SER A 153 -13.32 11.96 -17.14
N THR A 154 -12.56 11.64 -18.16
CA THR A 154 -13.01 11.67 -19.54
C THR A 154 -13.42 10.26 -19.97
N PRO A 155 -14.31 10.11 -20.96
CA PRO A 155 -14.56 8.80 -21.57
C PRO A 155 -13.25 8.15 -21.98
N ASP A 156 -13.16 6.83 -21.84
CA ASP A 156 -11.99 6.00 -22.17
C ASP A 156 -10.74 6.22 -21.29
N THR A 157 -10.88 6.83 -20.10
CA THR A 157 -9.79 6.93 -19.13
C THR A 157 -9.38 5.54 -18.62
N ARG A 158 -8.15 5.14 -18.88
CA ARG A 158 -7.58 3.93 -18.28
C ARG A 158 -7.16 4.23 -16.85
N ALA A 159 -8.03 3.92 -15.90
CA ALA A 159 -7.79 4.18 -14.50
C ALA A 159 -7.20 2.98 -13.78
N ILE A 160 -6.26 3.23 -12.88
CA ILE A 160 -5.82 2.25 -11.88
C ILE A 160 -5.93 2.84 -10.48
N ALA A 161 -6.19 1.96 -9.51
CA ALA A 161 -6.12 2.27 -8.10
C ALA A 161 -5.18 1.29 -7.41
N MET A 162 -4.53 1.70 -6.34
CA MET A 162 -3.70 0.82 -5.52
C MET A 162 -3.74 1.23 -4.06
N THR A 163 -3.62 0.22 -3.19
CA THR A 163 -3.39 0.40 -1.75
C THR A 163 -2.21 -0.45 -1.33
N GLU A 164 -1.13 0.16 -0.86
CA GLU A 164 0.02 -0.53 -0.30
C GLU A 164 0.10 -0.28 1.21
N GLY A 165 0.05 -1.35 2.02
CA GLY A 165 0.13 -1.26 3.47
C GLY A 165 -1.11 -0.65 4.14
N VAL A 166 -2.30 -0.82 3.56
CA VAL A 166 -3.54 -0.18 4.01
C VAL A 166 -4.56 -1.20 4.50
N THR A 167 -4.90 -2.17 3.66
CA THR A 167 -6.11 -2.98 3.85
C THR A 167 -6.05 -3.89 5.08
N ASP A 168 -4.88 -4.29 5.52
CA ASP A 168 -4.72 -5.11 6.74
C ASP A 168 -4.95 -4.35 8.05
N TYR A 169 -5.00 -3.01 8.00
CA TYR A 169 -5.40 -2.19 9.14
C TYR A 169 -6.92 -2.08 9.31
N LEU A 170 -7.68 -2.53 8.33
CA LEU A 170 -9.14 -2.47 8.30
C LEU A 170 -9.74 -3.79 8.80
N ASP A 171 -10.81 -3.71 9.58
CA ASP A 171 -11.61 -4.89 9.88
C ASP A 171 -12.42 -5.35 8.64
N HIS A 172 -13.11 -6.48 8.75
CA HIS A 172 -13.84 -7.06 7.60
C HIS A 172 -14.96 -6.14 7.09
N ALA A 173 -15.64 -5.40 7.97
CA ALA A 173 -16.68 -4.46 7.57
C ALA A 173 -16.06 -3.21 6.93
N GLU A 174 -14.98 -2.70 7.50
CA GLU A 174 -14.19 -1.60 6.94
C GLU A 174 -13.59 -1.97 5.56
N LYS A 175 -13.06 -3.20 5.41
CA LYS A 175 -12.58 -3.70 4.10
C LYS A 175 -13.67 -3.71 3.05
N ARG A 176 -14.86 -4.24 3.38
CA ARG A 176 -16.00 -4.23 2.44
C ARG A 176 -16.40 -2.81 2.04
N ARG A 177 -16.47 -1.87 2.98
CA ARG A 177 -16.75 -0.47 2.67
C ARG A 177 -15.68 0.13 1.76
N ALA A 178 -14.41 -0.05 2.09
CA ALA A 178 -13.27 0.46 1.33
C ALA A 178 -13.24 -0.10 -0.10
N TRP A 179 -13.38 -1.41 -0.25
CA TRP A 179 -13.36 -2.06 -1.57
C TRP A 179 -14.59 -1.70 -2.41
N THR A 180 -15.78 -1.58 -1.80
CA THR A 180 -16.97 -1.07 -2.49
C THR A 180 -16.77 0.38 -2.96
N ALA A 181 -16.15 1.22 -2.15
CA ALA A 181 -15.85 2.60 -2.53
C ALA A 181 -14.88 2.67 -3.73
N ILE A 182 -13.83 1.83 -3.73
CA ILE A 182 -12.87 1.74 -4.85
C ILE A 182 -13.55 1.19 -6.11
N ALA A 183 -14.32 0.11 -6.00
CA ALA A 183 -15.04 -0.45 -7.14
C ALA A 183 -16.01 0.57 -7.75
N SER A 184 -16.78 1.27 -6.91
CA SER A 184 -17.69 2.34 -7.34
C SER A 184 -16.95 3.50 -8.00
N LEU A 185 -15.80 3.91 -7.45
CA LEU A 185 -14.97 4.95 -8.04
C LEU A 185 -14.47 4.54 -9.43
N LEU A 186 -13.87 3.35 -9.56
CA LEU A 186 -13.36 2.86 -10.85
C LEU A 186 -14.49 2.69 -11.87
N SER A 187 -15.67 2.19 -11.46
CA SER A 187 -16.86 2.11 -12.35
C SER A 187 -17.27 3.48 -12.88
N ARG A 188 -17.30 4.51 -12.02
CA ARG A 188 -17.60 5.90 -12.46
C ARG A 188 -16.56 6.48 -13.42
N LEU A 189 -15.32 6.02 -13.32
CA LEU A 189 -14.23 6.41 -14.24
C LEU A 189 -14.28 5.69 -15.58
N GLY A 190 -15.26 4.82 -15.80
CA GLY A 190 -15.41 4.05 -17.04
C GLY A 190 -14.78 2.64 -16.98
N GLY A 191 -14.43 2.17 -15.80
CA GLY A 191 -13.74 0.91 -15.55
C GLY A 191 -12.30 1.12 -15.09
N GLY A 192 -11.66 0.04 -14.66
CA GLY A 192 -10.27 0.12 -14.22
C GLY A 192 -9.81 -1.11 -13.46
N ARG A 193 -8.56 -1.03 -12.98
CA ARG A 193 -7.93 -2.11 -12.21
C ARG A 193 -7.50 -1.61 -10.84
N TYR A 194 -7.56 -2.50 -9.88
CA TYR A 194 -7.13 -2.25 -8.52
C TYR A 194 -6.08 -3.27 -8.09
N LEU A 195 -4.96 -2.80 -7.53
CA LEU A 195 -3.95 -3.64 -6.93
C LEU A 195 -3.91 -3.44 -5.42
N LEU A 196 -3.89 -4.53 -4.69
CA LEU A 196 -3.71 -4.54 -3.25
C LEU A 196 -2.82 -5.71 -2.83
N GLU A 197 -2.18 -5.57 -1.67
CA GLU A 197 -1.66 -6.73 -0.97
C GLU A 197 -2.63 -7.18 0.13
N VAL A 198 -2.62 -8.46 0.38
CA VAL A 198 -3.22 -9.07 1.56
C VAL A 198 -2.21 -10.01 2.22
N HIS A 199 -2.28 -10.11 3.54
CA HIS A 199 -1.51 -11.07 4.32
C HIS A 199 -2.45 -12.19 4.77
N PRO A 200 -2.60 -13.29 3.98
CA PRO A 200 -3.49 -14.37 4.36
C PRO A 200 -3.01 -15.03 5.65
N ARG A 201 -3.94 -15.35 6.54
CA ARG A 201 -3.61 -15.94 7.85
C ARG A 201 -2.89 -17.27 7.73
N ASP A 202 -3.29 -18.11 6.77
CA ASP A 202 -2.64 -19.37 6.47
C ASP A 202 -1.17 -19.21 6.00
N HIS A 203 -0.86 -18.14 5.25
CA HIS A 203 0.51 -17.78 4.90
C HIS A 203 1.30 -17.33 6.14
N ILE A 204 0.72 -16.45 6.96
CA ILE A 204 1.36 -15.93 8.18
C ILE A 204 1.67 -17.06 9.16
N ASP A 205 0.78 -18.03 9.32
CA ASP A 205 0.95 -19.14 10.26
C ASP A 205 2.14 -20.05 9.88
N GLN A 206 2.55 -20.08 8.61
CA GLN A 206 3.74 -20.79 8.14
C GLN A 206 5.07 -20.17 8.66
N PHE A 207 5.07 -18.88 9.01
CA PHE A 207 6.24 -18.21 9.58
C PHE A 207 6.39 -18.42 11.11
N GLY A 208 5.47 -19.13 11.73
CA GLY A 208 5.56 -19.57 13.12
C GLY A 208 5.73 -18.42 14.12
N MET A 209 6.70 -18.57 15.04
CA MET A 209 6.92 -17.62 16.14
C MET A 209 7.37 -16.23 15.65
N ALA A 210 8.12 -16.14 14.55
CA ALA A 210 8.60 -14.87 14.01
C ALA A 210 7.42 -13.97 13.55
N ALA A 211 6.43 -14.57 12.87
CA ALA A 211 5.22 -13.85 12.47
C ALA A 211 4.40 -13.38 13.69
N ARG A 212 4.25 -14.24 14.69
CA ARG A 212 3.53 -13.88 15.93
C ARG A 212 4.16 -12.67 16.61
N LEU A 213 5.48 -12.67 16.76
CA LEU A 213 6.21 -11.56 17.36
C LEU A 213 6.04 -10.27 16.52
N MET A 214 6.10 -10.37 15.21
CA MET A 214 5.88 -9.24 14.30
C MET A 214 4.47 -8.65 14.48
N PHE A 215 3.42 -9.48 14.48
CA PHE A 215 2.06 -9.01 14.68
C PHE A 215 1.84 -8.45 16.10
N ASP A 216 2.50 -8.98 17.13
CA ASP A 216 2.48 -8.41 18.46
C ASP A 216 3.12 -7.02 18.51
N VAL A 217 4.22 -6.80 17.79
CA VAL A 217 4.84 -5.48 17.64
C VAL A 217 3.90 -4.54 16.90
N LEU A 218 3.36 -4.96 15.76
CA LEU A 218 2.41 -4.16 14.98
C LEU A 218 1.15 -3.81 15.77
N ARG A 219 0.61 -4.75 16.56
CA ARG A 219 -0.51 -4.50 17.48
C ARG A 219 -0.18 -3.42 18.51
N ARG A 220 1.03 -3.46 19.09
CA ARG A 220 1.47 -2.43 20.05
C ARG A 220 1.63 -1.05 19.40
N ILE A 221 2.10 -1.01 18.16
CA ILE A 221 2.30 0.22 17.40
C ILE A 221 0.97 0.78 16.89
N SER A 222 0.12 -0.04 16.27
CA SER A 222 -1.15 0.40 15.67
C SER A 222 -2.30 0.53 16.67
N GLY A 223 -2.24 -0.20 17.80
CA GLY A 223 -3.34 -0.32 18.77
C GLY A 223 -4.47 -1.22 18.27
N ARG A 224 -4.34 -1.91 17.14
CA ARG A 224 -5.32 -2.83 16.55
C ARG A 224 -4.78 -4.25 16.55
N ASP A 225 -5.66 -5.23 16.73
CA ASP A 225 -5.34 -6.67 16.59
C ASP A 225 -5.39 -7.06 15.10
N LEU A 226 -4.33 -6.73 14.38
CA LEU A 226 -4.26 -6.93 12.93
C LEU A 226 -4.44 -8.39 12.53
N ARG A 227 -3.96 -9.35 13.34
CA ARG A 227 -4.06 -10.77 12.99
C ARG A 227 -5.51 -11.26 12.87
N ASN A 228 -6.41 -10.77 13.75
CA ASN A 228 -7.83 -11.11 13.69
C ASN A 228 -8.59 -10.41 12.57
N GLN A 229 -7.95 -9.42 11.92
CA GLN A 229 -8.48 -8.67 10.78
C GLN A 229 -8.04 -9.24 9.43
N LEU A 230 -7.07 -10.18 9.42
CA LEU A 230 -6.61 -10.81 8.18
C LEU A 230 -7.68 -11.75 7.60
N CYS A 231 -7.75 -11.81 6.29
CA CYS A 231 -8.47 -12.88 5.59
C CYS A 231 -7.84 -14.23 5.92
N VAL A 232 -8.64 -15.28 5.97
CA VAL A 232 -8.14 -16.63 6.26
C VAL A 232 -7.15 -17.07 5.18
N ASN A 233 -7.52 -16.86 3.92
CA ASN A 233 -6.72 -17.19 2.75
C ASN A 233 -6.96 -16.16 1.62
N ALA A 234 -6.28 -16.30 0.50
CA ALA A 234 -6.43 -15.42 -0.65
C ALA A 234 -7.83 -15.54 -1.30
N ASP A 235 -8.42 -16.73 -1.31
CA ASP A 235 -9.73 -16.97 -1.92
C ASP A 235 -10.85 -16.22 -1.18
N GLU A 236 -10.77 -16.11 0.15
CA GLU A 236 -11.70 -15.27 0.92
C GLU A 236 -11.60 -13.81 0.52
N ALA A 237 -10.38 -13.29 0.34
CA ALA A 237 -10.18 -11.91 -0.10
C ALA A 237 -10.72 -11.69 -1.52
N ILE A 238 -10.52 -12.64 -2.44
CA ILE A 238 -11.05 -12.60 -3.80
C ILE A 238 -12.58 -12.58 -3.77
N ALA A 239 -13.21 -13.52 -3.07
CA ALA A 239 -14.67 -13.57 -2.96
C ALA A 239 -15.24 -12.28 -2.37
N MET A 240 -14.58 -11.72 -1.34
CA MET A 240 -14.99 -10.45 -0.74
C MET A 240 -14.87 -9.26 -1.72
N LEU A 241 -13.83 -9.22 -2.57
CA LEU A 241 -13.68 -8.20 -3.61
C LEU A 241 -14.79 -8.30 -4.65
N GLU A 242 -15.11 -9.51 -5.10
CA GLU A 242 -16.19 -9.75 -6.07
C GLU A 242 -17.56 -9.34 -5.48
N ASP A 243 -17.83 -9.67 -4.21
CA ASP A 243 -19.01 -9.21 -3.47
C ASP A 243 -19.08 -7.66 -3.38
N CYS A 244 -17.93 -6.98 -3.39
CA CYS A 244 -17.83 -5.51 -3.33
C CYS A 244 -17.99 -4.81 -4.68
N GLY A 245 -18.22 -5.55 -5.77
CA GLY A 245 -18.51 -4.99 -7.09
C GLY A 245 -17.39 -5.07 -8.10
N PHE A 246 -16.30 -5.78 -7.81
CA PHE A 246 -15.32 -6.14 -8.83
C PHE A 246 -15.83 -7.31 -9.66
N SER A 247 -15.74 -7.21 -10.98
CA SER A 247 -16.19 -8.25 -11.91
C SER A 247 -15.27 -9.49 -11.92
N ARG A 248 -14.01 -9.28 -11.52
CA ARG A 248 -12.98 -10.32 -11.44
C ARG A 248 -11.89 -9.91 -10.46
N ALA A 249 -11.44 -10.87 -9.64
CA ALA A 249 -10.22 -10.72 -8.85
C ALA A 249 -9.34 -11.97 -8.98
N ARG A 250 -8.01 -11.81 -8.90
CA ARG A 250 -7.06 -12.92 -8.98
C ARG A 250 -5.79 -12.62 -8.21
N VAL A 251 -5.16 -13.64 -7.65
CA VAL A 251 -3.77 -13.52 -7.18
C VAL A 251 -2.86 -13.35 -8.38
N LEU A 252 -1.94 -12.38 -8.32
CA LEU A 252 -0.89 -12.24 -9.32
C LEU A 252 0.17 -13.32 -9.11
N PRO A 253 0.45 -14.14 -10.13
CA PRO A 253 1.51 -15.14 -10.06
C PRO A 253 2.89 -14.51 -9.89
N ASP A 254 3.77 -15.17 -9.16
CA ASP A 254 5.15 -14.73 -8.95
C ASP A 254 5.90 -14.45 -10.26
N ALA A 255 5.70 -15.31 -11.25
CA ALA A 255 6.32 -15.15 -12.57
C ALA A 255 5.93 -13.84 -13.28
N GLU A 256 4.67 -13.38 -13.13
CA GLU A 256 4.23 -12.09 -13.67
C GLU A 256 4.90 -10.92 -12.91
N LEU A 257 4.99 -11.04 -11.59
CA LEU A 257 5.60 -10.01 -10.74
C LEU A 257 7.12 -9.91 -10.96
N ASP A 258 7.80 -11.04 -11.05
CA ASP A 258 9.24 -11.10 -11.29
C ASP A 258 9.61 -10.60 -12.69
N ALA A 259 8.80 -10.95 -13.69
CA ALA A 259 8.97 -10.43 -15.05
C ALA A 259 8.79 -8.91 -15.12
N ALA A 260 7.76 -8.37 -14.43
CA ALA A 260 7.50 -6.94 -14.38
C ALA A 260 8.60 -6.17 -13.60
N ALA A 261 9.15 -6.78 -12.55
CA ALA A 261 10.19 -6.17 -11.73
C ALA A 261 11.62 -6.38 -12.27
N GLU A 262 11.77 -7.17 -13.35
CA GLU A 262 13.08 -7.54 -13.93
C GLU A 262 14.07 -8.17 -12.92
N ALA A 263 13.56 -8.83 -11.89
CA ALA A 263 14.37 -9.46 -10.87
C ALA A 263 13.59 -10.54 -10.10
N PRO A 264 14.22 -11.67 -9.73
CA PRO A 264 13.56 -12.71 -8.96
C PRO A 264 13.27 -12.28 -7.53
N ALA A 265 12.07 -12.58 -7.07
CA ALA A 265 11.64 -12.29 -5.71
C ALA A 265 12.18 -13.31 -4.68
N PRO A 266 12.15 -12.95 -3.38
CA PRO A 266 12.46 -13.93 -2.34
C PRO A 266 11.44 -15.08 -2.34
N ALA A 267 11.95 -16.29 -2.17
CA ALA A 267 11.14 -17.52 -2.21
C ALA A 267 10.06 -17.61 -1.13
N GLN A 268 10.16 -16.82 -0.07
CA GLN A 268 9.19 -16.77 1.02
C GLN A 268 8.71 -15.34 1.26
N ARG A 269 7.41 -15.12 1.23
CA ARG A 269 6.74 -13.85 1.53
C ARG A 269 5.47 -14.10 2.31
N ALA A 270 5.19 -13.15 3.19
CA ALA A 270 4.03 -13.20 4.08
C ALA A 270 2.75 -12.66 3.43
N PHE A 271 2.81 -12.16 2.19
CA PHE A 271 1.69 -11.53 1.49
C PHE A 271 1.54 -12.07 0.07
N VAL A 272 0.37 -11.89 -0.47
CA VAL A 272 0.07 -12.05 -1.89
C VAL A 272 -0.43 -10.73 -2.46
N LEU A 273 -0.21 -10.51 -3.75
CA LEU A 273 -0.79 -9.40 -4.48
C LEU A 273 -2.04 -9.88 -5.21
N ILE A 274 -3.12 -9.12 -5.07
CA ILE A 274 -4.38 -9.39 -5.76
C ILE A 274 -4.64 -8.24 -6.72
N GLU A 275 -4.91 -8.58 -7.98
CA GLU A 275 -5.44 -7.67 -8.99
C GLU A 275 -6.95 -7.89 -9.09
N ALA A 276 -7.72 -6.81 -9.00
CA ALA A 276 -9.16 -6.83 -9.21
C ALA A 276 -9.55 -5.86 -10.33
N GLN A 277 -10.63 -6.14 -11.05
CA GLN A 277 -11.10 -5.36 -12.18
C GLN A 277 -12.60 -5.09 -12.08
N VAL A 278 -13.06 -3.91 -12.42
CA VAL A 278 -14.47 -3.55 -12.61
C VAL A 278 -14.83 -3.47 -14.09
#